data_38eb8b5f58603e82c02d969792c61f1a
#
_entry.id   38eb8b5f58603e82c02d969792c61f1a
#
_cell.length_a   1.000
_cell.length_b   1.000
_cell.length_c   1.000
_cell.angle_alpha   90.00
_cell.angle_beta   90.00
_cell.angle_gamma   90.00
#
_symmetry.space_group_name_H-M   'P 1'
#
loop_
_entity.id
_entity.type
_entity.pdbx_description
1 polymer ?
#
loop_
_entity_poly.entity_id
_entity_poly.type
_entity_poly.pdbx_seq_one_letter_code
_entity_poly.pdbx_strand_id
1 'polypeptide(L)'
;MRFDAVATEPMTYSPPPGSQAAAALQISERMQELAGEGEWDEIEALAIELRRAVMAVGETDRRPLLLALQRSTTALAADAKAAREDVGGKISELRRGQAAKKAYELR
;
A
#
# COMPACT_ATOMS: atom_id res chain seq x y z
N MET A 1 30.47 -13.28 -14.70
CA MET A 1 30.06 -13.15 -14.69
C MET A 1 29.06 -12.47 -14.61
N ARG A 2 28.39 -12.18 -14.78
CA ARG A 2 27.38 -11.71 -14.73
C ARG A 2 26.71 -11.86 -13.59
N PHE A 3 27.16 -12.02 -12.57
CA PHE A 3 26.53 -12.23 -11.36
C PHE A 3 25.81 -11.05 -10.82
N ASP A 4 26.14 -9.85 -11.22
CA ASP A 4 25.45 -8.67 -10.80
C ASP A 4 23.99 -8.69 -11.23
N ALA A 5 23.76 -9.13 -12.45
CA ALA A 5 22.41 -9.27 -12.95
C ALA A 5 21.68 -10.35 -12.17
N VAL A 6 22.39 -11.41 -11.81
CA VAL A 6 21.81 -12.48 -11.03
C VAL A 6 21.43 -11.99 -9.64
N ALA A 7 22.22 -11.11 -9.06
CA ALA A 7 21.97 -10.60 -7.74
C ALA A 7 20.68 -9.77 -7.69
N THR A 8 20.32 -9.11 -8.77
CA THR A 8 19.09 -8.33 -8.78
C THR A 8 17.88 -9.17 -9.15
N GLU A 9 18.07 -10.20 -9.96
CA GLU A 9 16.96 -11.02 -10.39
C GLU A 9 16.20 -11.74 -9.30
N PRO A 10 16.85 -12.31 -8.30
CA PRO A 10 16.11 -12.94 -7.22
C PRO A 10 15.16 -12.01 -6.49
N MET A 11 15.35 -10.71 -6.65
CA MET A 11 14.48 -9.74 -6.04
C MET A 11 13.19 -9.52 -6.83
N THR A 12 13.15 -10.04 -8.04
CA THR A 12 12.02 -9.86 -8.93
C THR A 12 11.27 -11.18 -9.08
N TYR A 13 10.10 -11.25 -8.50
CA TYR A 13 9.24 -12.41 -8.65
C TYR A 13 8.26 -12.15 -9.79
N SER A 14 8.26 -13.03 -10.79
CA SER A 14 7.39 -12.92 -11.95
C SER A 14 6.60 -14.20 -12.12
N PRO A 15 5.40 -14.27 -11.58
CA PRO A 15 4.56 -15.45 -11.76
C PRO A 15 4.01 -15.52 -13.19
N PRO A 16 3.58 -16.71 -13.66
CA PRO A 16 3.02 -16.85 -14.99
C PRO A 16 1.79 -15.96 -15.18
N PRO A 17 1.63 -15.34 -16.34
CA PRO A 17 0.45 -14.52 -16.63
C PRO A 17 -0.83 -15.34 -16.47
N GLY A 18 -1.83 -14.74 -15.90
CA GLY A 18 -3.11 -15.40 -15.67
C GLY A 18 -3.18 -16.28 -14.43
N SER A 19 -2.06 -16.45 -13.72
CA SER A 19 -2.07 -17.22 -12.48
C SER A 19 -2.66 -16.41 -11.35
N GLN A 20 -3.05 -17.09 -10.26
CA GLN A 20 -3.57 -16.40 -9.07
C GLN A 20 -2.49 -15.52 -8.45
N ALA A 21 -1.23 -15.95 -8.52
CA ALA A 21 -0.14 -15.15 -8.00
C ALA A 21 0.03 -13.86 -8.80
N ALA A 22 -0.11 -13.94 -10.13
CA ALA A 22 -0.06 -12.74 -10.98
C ALA A 22 -1.22 -11.80 -10.64
N ALA A 23 -2.41 -12.35 -10.43
CA ALA A 23 -3.58 -11.55 -10.05
C ALA A 23 -3.33 -10.83 -8.73
N ALA A 24 -2.76 -11.52 -7.75
CA ALA A 24 -2.45 -10.93 -6.45
C ALA A 24 -1.48 -9.76 -6.59
N LEU A 25 -0.46 -9.91 -7.42
CA LEU A 25 0.51 -8.83 -7.64
C LEU A 25 -0.12 -7.63 -8.33
N GLN A 26 -1.01 -7.87 -9.29
CA GLN A 26 -1.71 -6.80 -9.97
C GLN A 26 -2.60 -6.01 -9.01
N ILE A 27 -3.29 -6.72 -8.12
CA ILE A 27 -4.12 -6.08 -7.10
C ILE A 27 -3.24 -5.21 -6.20
N SER A 28 -2.09 -5.73 -5.79
CA SER A 28 -1.16 -4.99 -4.94
C SER A 28 -0.66 -3.71 -5.62
N GLU A 29 -0.33 -3.79 -6.91
CA GLU A 29 0.09 -2.62 -7.67
C GLU A 29 -1.01 -1.57 -7.74
N ARG A 30 -2.24 -2.02 -7.98
CA ARG A 30 -3.38 -1.11 -8.04
C ARG A 30 -3.60 -0.42 -6.70
N MET A 31 -3.44 -1.17 -5.60
CA MET A 31 -3.55 -0.58 -4.27
C MET A 31 -2.53 0.53 -4.05
N GLN A 32 -1.30 0.34 -4.54
CA GLN A 32 -0.28 1.37 -4.41
C GLN A 32 -0.61 2.61 -5.23
N GLU A 33 -1.15 2.43 -6.43
CA GLU A 33 -1.58 3.56 -7.25
C GLU A 33 -2.69 4.34 -6.55
N LEU A 34 -3.66 3.63 -5.99
CA LEU A 34 -4.76 4.26 -5.28
C LEU A 34 -4.29 4.97 -4.02
N ALA A 35 -3.27 4.46 -3.36
CA ALA A 35 -2.69 5.11 -2.20
C ALA A 35 -2.10 6.47 -2.58
N GLY A 36 -1.44 6.54 -3.74
CA GLY A 36 -0.93 7.80 -4.25
C GLY A 36 -2.02 8.80 -4.57
N GLU A 37 -3.23 8.31 -4.88
CA GLU A 37 -4.39 9.14 -5.18
C GLU A 37 -5.25 9.43 -3.95
N GLY A 38 -4.94 8.80 -2.82
CA GLY A 38 -5.72 8.98 -1.60
C GLY A 38 -7.04 8.24 -1.55
N GLU A 39 -7.23 7.26 -2.44
CA GLU A 39 -8.47 6.50 -2.53
C GLU A 39 -8.49 5.30 -1.60
N TRP A 40 -8.52 5.57 -0.31
CA TRP A 40 -8.37 4.54 0.72
C TRP A 40 -9.55 3.57 0.80
N ASP A 41 -10.76 4.03 0.48
CA ASP A 41 -11.94 3.15 0.49
C ASP A 41 -11.81 2.06 -0.56
N GLU A 42 -11.30 2.41 -1.74
CA GLU A 42 -11.10 1.43 -2.80
C GLU A 42 -10.00 0.45 -2.43
N ILE A 43 -8.98 0.92 -1.70
CA ILE A 43 -7.90 0.06 -1.22
C ILE A 43 -8.45 -1.01 -0.27
N GLU A 44 -9.38 -0.66 0.60
CA GLU A 44 -9.99 -1.64 1.51
C GLU A 44 -10.69 -2.74 0.74
N ALA A 45 -11.44 -2.39 -0.30
CA ALA A 45 -12.11 -3.37 -1.13
C ALA A 45 -11.11 -4.28 -1.83
N LEU A 46 -10.03 -3.71 -2.35
CA LEU A 46 -8.99 -4.49 -3.02
C LEU A 46 -8.22 -5.38 -2.04
N ALA A 47 -8.08 -4.96 -0.79
CA ALA A 47 -7.42 -5.79 0.22
C ALA A 47 -8.15 -7.11 0.44
N ILE A 48 -9.47 -7.10 0.37
CA ILE A 48 -10.27 -8.30 0.49
C ILE A 48 -10.02 -9.21 -0.71
N GLU A 49 -9.98 -8.64 -1.91
CA GLU A 49 -9.70 -9.40 -3.12
C GLU A 49 -8.28 -9.96 -3.09
N LEU A 50 -7.33 -9.19 -2.60
CA LEU A 50 -5.94 -9.63 -2.47
C LEU A 50 -5.85 -10.85 -1.57
N ARG A 51 -6.54 -10.82 -0.44
CA ARG A 51 -6.53 -11.95 0.47
C ARG A 51 -7.06 -13.21 -0.22
N ARG A 52 -8.15 -13.08 -0.96
CA ARG A 52 -8.72 -14.22 -1.69
C ARG A 52 -7.73 -14.77 -2.72
N ALA A 53 -7.08 -13.87 -3.46
CA ALA A 53 -6.12 -14.30 -4.47
C ALA A 53 -4.94 -15.02 -3.83
N VAL A 54 -4.43 -14.52 -2.72
CA VAL A 54 -3.32 -15.16 -2.00
C VAL A 54 -3.72 -16.54 -1.49
N MET A 55 -4.93 -16.66 -0.94
CA MET A 55 -5.40 -17.93 -0.41
C MET A 55 -5.62 -18.97 -1.51
N ALA A 56 -5.84 -18.53 -2.74
CA ALA A 56 -6.00 -19.42 -3.88
C ALA A 56 -4.68 -19.90 -4.46
N VAL A 57 -3.56 -19.31 -4.06
CA VAL A 57 -2.24 -19.70 -4.56
C VAL A 57 -1.78 -20.97 -3.87
N GLY A 58 -1.18 -21.90 -4.66
CA GLY A 58 -0.63 -23.13 -4.11
C GLY A 58 0.56 -22.88 -3.19
N GLU A 59 0.84 -23.85 -2.31
CA GLU A 59 1.90 -23.69 -1.33
C GLU A 59 3.26 -23.40 -1.94
N THR A 60 3.55 -24.00 -3.09
CA THR A 60 4.83 -23.82 -3.75
C THR A 60 5.08 -22.38 -4.16
N ASP A 61 4.03 -21.70 -4.62
CA ASP A 61 4.13 -20.32 -5.09
C ASP A 61 3.83 -19.30 -4.00
N ARG A 62 3.24 -19.75 -2.90
CA ARG A 62 2.80 -18.83 -1.85
C ARG A 62 3.95 -18.09 -1.19
N ARG A 63 5.05 -18.79 -0.91
CA ARG A 63 6.17 -18.17 -0.22
C ARG A 63 6.82 -17.03 -1.02
N PRO A 64 7.21 -17.24 -2.30
CA PRO A 64 7.76 -16.13 -3.07
C PRO A 64 6.75 -15.01 -3.29
N LEU A 65 5.46 -15.34 -3.42
CA LEU A 65 4.43 -14.34 -3.54
C LEU A 65 4.33 -13.50 -2.27
N LEU A 66 4.33 -14.12 -1.11
CA LEU A 66 4.24 -13.40 0.16
C LEU A 66 5.46 -12.49 0.38
N LEU A 67 6.64 -12.93 -0.03
CA LEU A 67 7.83 -12.11 0.07
C LEU A 67 7.73 -10.88 -0.84
N ALA A 68 7.20 -11.06 -2.04
CA ALA A 68 7.00 -9.94 -2.97
C ALA A 68 5.94 -8.97 -2.41
N LEU A 69 4.85 -9.52 -1.88
CA LEU A 69 3.77 -8.70 -1.31
C LEU A 69 4.20 -7.98 -0.04
N GLN A 70 5.12 -8.55 0.71
CA GLN A 70 5.60 -7.93 1.93
C GLN A 70 6.20 -6.56 1.66
N ARG A 71 6.93 -6.42 0.57
CA ARG A 71 7.50 -5.13 0.18
C ARG A 71 6.42 -4.13 -0.16
N SER A 72 5.43 -4.56 -0.94
CA SER A 72 4.31 -3.71 -1.30
C SER A 72 3.51 -3.31 -0.07
N THR A 73 3.28 -4.26 0.83
CA THR A 73 2.54 -4.01 2.07
C THR A 73 3.28 -3.01 2.96
N THR A 74 4.60 -3.16 3.05
CA THR A 74 5.41 -2.24 3.85
C THR A 74 5.35 -0.83 3.28
N ALA A 75 5.47 -0.69 1.96
CA ALA A 75 5.38 0.59 1.30
C ALA A 75 4.00 1.21 1.50
N LEU A 76 2.95 0.41 1.34
CA LEU A 76 1.58 0.87 1.52
C LEU A 76 1.31 1.31 2.95
N ALA A 77 1.83 0.57 3.93
CA ALA A 77 1.69 0.93 5.34
C ALA A 77 2.38 2.25 5.65
N ALA A 78 3.55 2.49 5.04
CA ALA A 78 4.26 3.75 5.21
C ALA A 78 3.45 4.91 4.62
N ASP A 79 2.86 4.71 3.44
CA ASP A 79 2.02 5.72 2.80
C ASP A 79 0.79 6.01 3.64
N ALA A 80 0.16 4.97 4.20
CA ALA A 80 -1.01 5.14 5.05
C ALA A 80 -0.67 5.91 6.32
N LYS A 81 0.50 5.65 6.89
CA LYS A 81 0.95 6.37 8.08
C LYS A 81 1.18 7.84 7.76
N ALA A 82 1.85 8.11 6.64
CA ALA A 82 2.10 9.49 6.22
C ALA A 82 0.80 10.24 5.96
N ALA A 83 -0.17 9.58 5.34
CA ALA A 83 -1.47 10.19 5.07
C ALA A 83 -2.20 10.53 6.37
N ARG A 84 -2.15 9.63 7.36
CA ARG A 84 -2.77 9.89 8.67
C ARG A 84 -2.11 11.05 9.40
N GLU A 85 -0.80 11.15 9.32
CA GLU A 85 -0.06 12.24 9.95
C GLU A 85 -0.40 13.56 9.28
N ASP A 86 -0.52 13.57 7.95
CA ASP A 86 -0.88 14.76 7.20
C ASP A 86 -2.28 15.25 7.59
N VAL A 87 -3.25 14.34 7.66
CA VAL A 87 -4.61 14.68 8.07
C VAL A 87 -4.61 15.21 9.51
N GLY A 88 -3.87 14.54 10.40
CA GLY A 88 -3.75 14.99 11.78
C GLY A 88 -3.18 16.39 11.89
N GLY A 89 -2.16 16.69 11.07
CA GLY A 89 -1.58 18.03 11.01
C GLY A 89 -2.57 19.07 10.56
N LYS A 90 -3.34 18.75 9.52
CA LYS A 90 -4.38 19.67 9.01
C LYS A 90 -5.46 19.93 10.04
N ILE A 91 -5.90 18.90 10.75
CA ILE A 91 -6.88 19.05 11.81
C ILE A 91 -6.36 19.96 12.92
N SER A 92 -5.10 19.77 13.32
CA SER A 92 -4.48 20.60 14.34
C SER A 92 -4.40 22.07 13.92
N GLU A 93 -4.08 22.32 12.66
CA GLU A 93 -4.04 23.67 12.13
C GLU A 93 -5.42 24.32 12.14
N LEU A 94 -6.45 23.57 11.76
CA LEU A 94 -7.81 24.06 11.78
C LEU A 94 -8.25 24.41 13.19
N ARG A 95 -7.94 23.54 14.15
CA ARG A 95 -8.28 23.81 15.56
C ARG A 95 -7.60 25.06 16.09
N ARG A 96 -6.33 25.25 15.74
CA ARG A 96 -5.61 26.45 16.17
C ARG A 96 -6.21 27.70 15.53
N GLY A 97 -6.56 27.63 14.25
CA GLY A 97 -7.20 28.73 13.55
C GLY A 97 -8.53 29.10 14.17
N GLN A 98 -9.34 28.10 14.54
CA GLN A 98 -10.62 28.33 15.17
C GLN A 98 -10.47 28.94 16.57
N ALA A 99 -9.51 28.46 17.34
CA ALA A 99 -9.24 28.98 18.66
C ALA A 99 -8.80 30.44 18.60
N ALA A 100 -7.94 30.76 17.64
CA ALA A 100 -7.48 32.15 17.46
C ALA A 100 -8.62 33.06 17.06
N LYS A 101 -9.48 32.60 16.14
CA LYS A 101 -10.63 33.36 15.70
C LYS A 101 -11.59 33.63 16.85
N LYS A 102 -11.85 32.59 17.65
CA LYS A 102 -12.75 32.70 18.80
C LYS A 102 -12.22 33.69 19.85
N ALA A 103 -10.92 33.64 20.12
CA ALA A 103 -10.30 34.59 21.04
C ALA A 103 -10.41 36.01 20.53
N TYR A 104 -10.31 36.20 19.23
CA TYR A 104 -10.43 37.50 18.60
C TYR A 104 -11.85 38.04 18.75
N GLU A 105 -12.86 37.19 18.59
CA GLU A 105 -14.25 37.57 18.70
C GLU A 105 -14.67 37.95 20.13
N LEU A 106 -13.99 37.40 21.11
CA LEU A 106 -14.31 37.66 22.52
C LEU A 106 -13.74 38.98 23.04
N ARG A 107 -12.98 39.67 22.23
CA ARG A 107 -12.48 40.98 22.55
C ARG A 107 -13.51 42.04 22.15
#